data_225cbccd844770c241b0d8507dd8313a
#
_entry.id   225cbccd844770c241b0d8507dd8313a
#
_cell.length_a   1.000
_cell.length_b   1.000
_cell.length_c   1.000
_cell.angle_alpha   90.00
_cell.angle_beta   90.00
_cell.angle_gamma   90.00
#
_symmetry.space_group_name_H-M   'P 1'
#
loop_
_entity.id
_entity.type
_entity.pdbx_description
1 polymer ?
#
loop_
_entity_poly.entity_id
_entity_poly.type
_entity_poly.pdbx_seq_one_letter_code
_entity_poly.pdbx_strand_id
1 'polypeptide(L)'
;MNCSRNDVVLLPIQFTDLTARKVRPAAVIGRTELDLFLVPISSQLAKTEIPIREWRAAGLNVPCGIKAQLATVEARLVVKVVGQLSESDWRALDDRLRQWLKL
;
A
#
# COMPACT_ATOMS: atom_id res chain seq x y z
N MET A 1 -15.34 1.08 -6.44
CA MET A 1 -14.95 1.85 -5.27
C MET A 1 -13.95 2.92 -5.68
N ASN A 2 -14.17 4.13 -5.19
CA ASN A 2 -13.36 5.30 -5.57
C ASN A 2 -12.12 5.39 -4.71
N CYS A 3 -10.98 4.98 -5.25
CA CYS A 3 -9.71 5.03 -4.53
C CYS A 3 -8.84 6.14 -5.12
N SER A 4 -8.16 6.86 -4.25
CA SER A 4 -7.26 7.95 -4.62
C SER A 4 -5.84 7.63 -4.16
N ARG A 5 -4.87 8.33 -4.74
CA ARG A 5 -3.48 8.23 -4.31
C ARG A 5 -3.39 8.48 -2.79
N ASN A 6 -2.56 7.69 -2.12
CA ASN A 6 -2.32 7.68 -0.68
C ASN A 6 -3.42 7.04 0.16
N ASP A 7 -4.50 6.56 -0.44
CA ASP A 7 -5.47 5.73 0.29
C ASP A 7 -4.80 4.41 0.71
N VAL A 8 -5.16 3.94 1.90
CA VAL A 8 -4.80 2.60 2.36
C VAL A 8 -6.02 1.71 2.17
N VAL A 9 -5.84 0.66 1.40
CA VAL A 9 -6.92 -0.23 0.99
C VAL A 9 -6.65 -1.66 1.43
N LEU A 10 -7.72 -2.42 1.60
CA LEU A 10 -7.65 -3.87 1.83
C LEU A 10 -8.13 -4.57 0.58
N LEU A 11 -7.38 -5.56 0.14
CA LEU A 11 -7.74 -6.35 -1.03
C LEU A 11 -7.10 -7.74 -0.96
N PRO A 12 -7.72 -8.75 -1.63
CA PRO A 12 -7.17 -10.10 -1.68
C PRO A 12 -6.07 -10.15 -2.74
N ILE A 13 -4.81 -10.08 -2.32
CA ILE A 13 -3.67 -10.16 -3.24
C ILE A 13 -2.66 -11.17 -2.74
N GLN A 14 -1.98 -11.78 -3.72
CA GLN A 14 -0.84 -12.66 -3.48
C GLN A 14 0.39 -11.95 -4.04
N PHE A 15 1.22 -11.40 -3.16
CA PHE A 15 2.46 -10.79 -3.62
C PHE A 15 3.60 -11.79 -3.72
N THR A 16 3.75 -12.64 -2.71
CA THR A 16 4.86 -13.57 -2.63
C THR A 16 4.47 -14.98 -2.18
N ASP A 17 3.26 -15.13 -1.63
CA ASP A 17 2.76 -16.41 -1.13
C ASP A 17 1.72 -16.95 -2.09
N LEU A 18 2.03 -18.09 -2.73
CA LEU A 18 1.16 -18.71 -3.73
C LEU A 18 0.09 -19.60 -3.10
N THR A 19 0.09 -19.79 -1.79
CA THR A 19 -0.75 -20.78 -1.14
C THR A 19 -2.11 -20.26 -0.67
N ALA A 20 -2.26 -18.96 -0.46
CA ALA A 20 -3.51 -18.41 0.06
C ALA A 20 -3.76 -16.99 -0.41
N ARG A 21 -5.00 -16.72 -0.80
CA ARG A 21 -5.48 -15.35 -1.01
C ARG A 21 -5.94 -14.80 0.32
N LYS A 22 -5.14 -13.95 0.92
CA LYS A 22 -5.51 -13.22 2.12
C LYS A 22 -5.78 -11.78 1.79
N VAL A 23 -6.76 -11.20 2.46
CA VAL A 23 -6.98 -9.76 2.39
C VAL A 23 -5.81 -9.08 3.09
N ARG A 24 -5.13 -8.19 2.37
CA ARG A 24 -3.93 -7.51 2.87
C ARG A 24 -4.03 -6.02 2.60
N PRO A 25 -3.37 -5.20 3.44
CA PRO A 25 -3.32 -3.76 3.19
C PRO A 25 -2.28 -3.40 2.14
N ALA A 26 -2.58 -2.33 1.43
CA ALA A 26 -1.65 -1.73 0.46
C ALA A 26 -1.94 -0.23 0.36
N ALA A 27 -0.95 0.54 -0.04
CA ALA A 27 -1.12 1.95 -0.30
C ALA A 27 -1.24 2.21 -1.79
N VAL A 28 -2.21 3.02 -2.18
CA VAL A 28 -2.42 3.40 -3.58
C VAL A 28 -1.42 4.48 -3.95
N ILE A 29 -0.65 4.26 -5.01
CA ILE A 29 0.32 5.25 -5.50
C ILE A 29 -0.12 5.91 -6.80
N GLY A 30 -1.09 5.34 -7.48
CA GLY A 30 -1.65 5.90 -8.70
C GLY A 30 -2.73 4.99 -9.23
N ARG A 31 -3.35 5.40 -10.33
CA ARG A 31 -4.39 4.58 -10.92
C ARG A 31 -4.66 4.95 -12.38
N THR A 32 -5.25 3.98 -13.10
CA THR A 32 -5.95 4.22 -14.35
C THR A 32 -7.45 4.15 -14.06
N GLU A 33 -8.28 4.12 -15.09
CA GLU A 33 -9.72 3.97 -14.90
C GLU A 33 -10.09 2.66 -14.19
N LEU A 34 -9.45 1.55 -14.59
CA LEU A 34 -9.78 0.22 -14.10
C LEU A 34 -8.79 -0.35 -13.11
N ASP A 35 -7.56 0.14 -13.09
CA ASP A 35 -6.47 -0.46 -12.33
C ASP A 35 -5.92 0.49 -11.27
N LEU A 36 -5.40 -0.11 -10.20
CA LEU A 36 -4.65 0.62 -9.17
C LEU A 36 -3.19 0.18 -9.22
N PHE A 37 -2.30 1.14 -9.01
CA PHE A 37 -0.89 0.88 -8.77
C PHE A 37 -0.66 0.96 -7.27
N LEU A 38 -0.06 -0.08 -6.69
CA LEU A 38 0.01 -0.27 -5.25
C LEU A 38 1.42 -0.57 -4.78
N VAL A 39 1.68 -0.24 -3.52
CA VAL A 39 2.79 -0.80 -2.75
C VAL A 39 2.21 -1.58 -1.58
N PRO A 40 2.67 -2.83 -1.34
CA PRO A 40 2.14 -3.63 -0.22
C PRO A 40 2.57 -3.07 1.13
N ILE A 41 1.70 -3.26 2.11
CA ILE A 41 1.95 -2.92 3.51
C ILE A 41 2.03 -4.23 4.30
N SER A 42 3.00 -4.34 5.19
CA SER A 42 3.20 -5.54 5.99
C SER A 42 3.50 -5.19 7.44
N SER A 43 2.98 -6.02 8.35
CA SER A 43 3.34 -5.96 9.77
C SER A 43 4.67 -6.67 10.07
N GLN A 44 5.21 -7.41 9.13
CA GLN A 44 6.55 -8.01 9.25
C GLN A 44 7.58 -6.94 8.88
N LEU A 45 7.94 -6.11 9.84
CA LEU A 45 8.73 -4.91 9.62
C LEU A 45 10.10 -5.19 8.98
N ALA A 46 10.70 -6.35 9.27
CA ALA A 46 11.98 -6.74 8.68
C ALA A 46 11.92 -6.90 7.16
N LYS A 47 10.73 -7.09 6.59
CA LYS A 47 10.51 -7.23 5.15
C LYS A 47 10.10 -5.92 4.48
N THR A 48 10.11 -4.83 5.22
CA THR A 48 9.66 -3.53 4.72
C THR A 48 10.82 -2.56 4.62
N GLU A 49 10.68 -1.57 3.75
CA GLU A 49 11.69 -0.55 3.51
C GLU A 49 11.33 0.79 4.16
N ILE A 50 10.04 1.08 4.29
CA ILE A 50 9.58 2.38 4.77
C ILE A 50 8.64 2.14 5.95
N PRO A 51 9.02 2.53 7.18
CA PRO A 51 8.09 2.43 8.31
C PRO A 51 6.95 3.45 8.14
N ILE A 52 5.73 3.02 8.44
CA ILE A 52 4.58 3.92 8.47
C ILE A 52 4.50 4.45 9.90
N ARG A 53 4.88 5.71 10.10
CA ARG A 53 4.95 6.29 11.44
C ARG A 53 3.58 6.47 12.05
N GLU A 54 2.61 6.91 11.26
CA GLU A 54 1.25 7.14 11.72
C GLU A 54 0.32 6.05 11.22
N TRP A 55 0.66 4.82 11.57
CA TRP A 55 -0.08 3.65 11.09
C TRP A 55 -1.52 3.61 11.61
N ARG A 56 -1.80 4.15 12.79
CA ARG A 56 -3.18 4.24 13.31
C ARG A 56 -4.02 5.17 12.46
N ALA A 57 -3.49 6.34 12.11
CA ALA A 57 -4.17 7.28 11.24
C ALA A 57 -4.43 6.69 9.84
N ALA A 58 -3.56 5.79 9.41
CA ALA A 58 -3.71 5.09 8.14
C ALA A 58 -4.76 3.96 8.20
N GLY A 59 -5.37 3.73 9.34
CA GLY A 59 -6.40 2.70 9.50
C GLY A 59 -5.86 1.32 9.79
N LEU A 60 -4.59 1.21 10.20
CA LEU A 60 -3.96 -0.08 10.50
C LEU A 60 -4.05 -0.38 12.00
N ASN A 61 -4.04 -1.66 12.35
CA ASN A 61 -4.23 -2.11 13.74
C ASN A 61 -2.94 -2.37 14.49
N VAL A 62 -1.84 -2.49 13.78
CA VAL A 62 -0.52 -2.77 14.34
C VAL A 62 0.52 -1.97 13.57
N PRO A 63 1.73 -1.78 14.14
CA PRO A 63 2.81 -1.15 13.40
C PRO A 63 3.09 -1.88 12.09
N CYS A 64 3.18 -1.13 11.01
CA CYS A 64 3.40 -1.65 9.66
C CYS A 64 4.45 -0.82 8.93
N GLY A 65 4.97 -1.39 7.87
CA GLY A 65 5.83 -0.71 6.93
C GLY A 65 5.43 -1.00 5.49
N ILE A 66 6.02 -0.28 4.57
CA ILE A 66 5.79 -0.42 3.14
C ILE A 66 6.92 -1.25 2.54
N LYS A 67 6.55 -2.23 1.72
CA LYS A 67 7.51 -3.07 1.01
C LYS A 67 7.98 -2.38 -0.27
N ALA A 68 9.24 -2.61 -0.63
CA ALA A 68 9.79 -2.15 -1.91
C ALA A 68 9.30 -3.06 -3.04
N GLN A 69 8.01 -2.97 -3.33
CA GLN A 69 7.35 -3.82 -4.32
C GLN A 69 6.23 -3.01 -4.97
N LEU A 70 6.16 -3.08 -6.30
CA LEU A 70 5.11 -2.42 -7.05
C LEU A 70 4.18 -3.46 -7.62
N ALA A 71 2.89 -3.21 -7.54
CA ALA A 71 1.88 -4.11 -8.07
C ALA A 71 0.79 -3.33 -8.79
N THR A 72 0.22 -3.95 -9.81
CA THR A 72 -0.96 -3.45 -10.49
C THR A 72 -2.09 -4.43 -10.23
N VAL A 73 -3.22 -3.93 -9.76
CA VAL A 73 -4.40 -4.75 -9.51
C VAL A 73 -5.64 -4.06 -10.05
N GLU A 74 -6.66 -4.84 -10.36
CA GLU A 74 -7.95 -4.27 -10.76
C GLU A 74 -8.60 -3.57 -9.57
N ALA A 75 -9.06 -2.35 -9.77
CA ALA A 75 -9.69 -1.55 -8.71
C ALA A 75 -10.92 -2.24 -8.08
N ARG A 76 -11.62 -3.06 -8.86
CA ARG A 76 -12.79 -3.81 -8.37
C ARG A 76 -12.47 -4.80 -7.25
N LEU A 77 -11.19 -5.17 -7.09
CA LEU A 77 -10.78 -6.12 -6.05
C LEU A 77 -10.68 -5.49 -4.66
N VAL A 78 -10.75 -4.18 -4.56
CA VAL A 78 -10.69 -3.49 -3.27
C VAL A 78 -11.92 -3.83 -2.44
N VAL A 79 -11.68 -4.37 -1.25
CA VAL A 79 -12.72 -4.71 -0.29
C VAL A 79 -13.13 -3.48 0.50
N LYS A 80 -12.15 -2.66 0.90
CA LYS A 80 -12.41 -1.52 1.77
C LYS A 80 -11.26 -0.52 1.70
N VAL A 81 -11.58 0.76 1.79
CA VAL A 81 -10.61 1.83 2.07
C VAL A 81 -10.62 2.02 3.58
N VAL A 82 -9.49 1.77 4.24
CA VAL A 82 -9.41 1.82 5.72
C VAL A 82 -8.87 3.15 6.24
N GLY A 83 -8.20 3.91 5.41
CA GLY A 83 -7.64 5.20 5.82
C GLY A 83 -6.76 5.79 4.74
N GLN A 84 -5.91 6.72 5.14
CA GLN A 84 -4.96 7.37 4.25
C GLN A 84 -3.63 7.50 4.95
N LEU A 85 -2.54 7.46 4.20
CA LEU A 85 -1.23 7.80 4.73
C LEU A 85 -1.22 9.27 5.16
N SER A 86 -0.60 9.56 6.29
CA SER A 86 -0.36 10.94 6.72
C SER A 86 0.56 11.65 5.73
N GLU A 87 0.61 12.97 5.80
CA GLU A 87 1.48 13.75 4.92
C GLU A 87 2.95 13.32 5.05
N SER A 88 3.43 13.13 6.27
CA SER A 88 4.82 12.70 6.48
C SER A 88 5.08 11.32 5.90
N ASP A 89 4.12 10.40 6.03
CA ASP A 89 4.28 9.04 5.52
C ASP A 89 4.21 8.99 4.00
N TRP A 90 3.27 9.68 3.37
CA TRP A 90 3.22 9.66 1.91
C TRP A 90 4.38 10.42 1.26
N ARG A 91 4.93 11.44 1.95
CA ARG A 91 6.14 12.11 1.46
C ARG A 91 7.34 11.19 1.49
N ALA A 92 7.49 10.40 2.56
CA ALA A 92 8.55 9.40 2.64
C ALA A 92 8.41 8.35 1.52
N LEU A 93 7.19 7.92 1.25
CA LEU A 93 6.92 7.00 0.15
C LEU A 93 7.26 7.63 -1.21
N ASP A 94 6.84 8.87 -1.44
CA ASP A 94 7.11 9.56 -2.70
C ASP A 94 8.62 9.69 -2.94
N ASP A 95 9.39 10.04 -1.91
CA ASP A 95 10.85 10.14 -2.01
C ASP A 95 11.48 8.81 -2.41
N ARG A 96 11.01 7.71 -1.80
CA ARG A 96 11.52 6.38 -2.13
C ARG A 96 11.15 5.94 -3.53
N LEU A 97 9.92 6.22 -3.95
CA LEU A 97 9.49 5.92 -5.33
C LEU A 97 10.37 6.66 -6.35
N ARG A 98 10.71 7.90 -6.07
CA ARG A 98 11.61 8.67 -6.93
C ARG A 98 12.99 8.03 -7.00
N GLN A 99 13.52 7.57 -5.88
CA GLN A 99 14.81 6.87 -5.83
C GLN A 99 14.76 5.56 -6.60
N TRP A 100 13.74 4.73 -6.33
CA TRP A 100 13.63 3.41 -6.94
C TRP A 100 13.41 3.50 -8.45
N LEU A 101 12.64 4.47 -8.89
CA LEU A 101 12.26 4.64 -10.30
C LEU A 101 13.16 5.63 -11.03
N LYS A 102 14.09 6.27 -10.31
CA LYS A 102 15.03 7.26 -10.84
C LYS A 102 14.35 8.43 -11.52
N LEU A 103 13.35 8.94 -10.85
CA LEU A 103 12.59 10.10 -11.32
C LEU A 103 13.22 11.42 -10.87
#